data_eb66cab9a14e7f01290a87e17f2fc94d
#
_entry.id   eb66cab9a14e7f01290a87e17f2fc94d
#
_cell.length_a   1.000
_cell.length_b   1.000
_cell.length_c   1.000
_cell.angle_alpha   90.00
_cell.angle_beta   90.00
_cell.angle_gamma   90.00
#
_symmetry.space_group_name_H-M   'P 1'
#
loop_
_entity.id
_entity.type
_entity.pdbx_description
1 polymer ?
#
loop_
_entity_poly.entity_id
_entity_poly.type
_entity_poly.pdbx_seq_one_letter_code
_entity_poly.pdbx_strand_id
1 'polypeptide(L)'
;MNYTEEDDVVKYLEEMEVKKAAAILSRMETNVLADVLQQFERSKRKILIELLDDKVRHDIELITSFDDDEIGSRMTTNYIVIHENISVKEAMSQLVTQAAENDNISTIFVINDAEEFYGAIDLKDLIIARQNHPLEELIVTSYPYVYGTELIDDCIENLKDYSEDSIPVLDNDNRLLGVITSANIVDLVDDEMGEDYAKLAGLTAEEDLQEPLKESMKKRM
;
A
#
# COMPACT_ATOMS: atom_id res chain seq x y z
N MET A 1 -20.34 7.08 -8.61
CA MET A 1 -19.45 7.82 -7.72
C MET A 1 -18.41 8.45 -8.59
N ASN A 2 -18.34 9.77 -8.69
CA ASN A 2 -17.34 10.44 -9.53
C ASN A 2 -15.99 10.24 -8.83
N TYR A 3 -15.08 9.52 -9.46
CA TYR A 3 -13.66 9.58 -9.12
C TYR A 3 -13.25 11.03 -9.37
N THR A 4 -12.91 11.72 -8.31
CA THR A 4 -12.23 13.01 -8.41
C THR A 4 -10.81 12.65 -8.83
N GLU A 5 -10.36 13.07 -10.01
CA GLU A 5 -9.00 12.82 -10.44
C GLU A 5 -8.04 13.38 -9.39
N GLU A 6 -6.91 12.73 -9.16
CA GLU A 6 -5.92 13.13 -8.12
C GLU A 6 -5.50 14.59 -8.25
N ASP A 7 -5.36 15.08 -9.47
CA ASP A 7 -5.09 16.48 -9.79
C ASP A 7 -6.14 17.45 -9.22
N ASP A 8 -7.40 17.07 -9.15
CA ASP A 8 -8.46 17.90 -8.57
C ASP A 8 -8.35 17.91 -7.04
N VAL A 9 -7.95 16.78 -6.41
CA VAL A 9 -7.72 16.71 -4.97
C VAL A 9 -6.58 17.65 -4.56
N VAL A 10 -5.46 17.64 -5.29
CA VAL A 10 -4.32 18.52 -5.02
C VAL A 10 -4.72 19.98 -5.12
N LYS A 11 -5.44 20.39 -6.18
CA LYS A 11 -5.94 21.78 -6.33
C LYS A 11 -6.79 22.23 -5.14
N TYR A 12 -7.72 21.38 -4.67
CA TYR A 12 -8.55 21.70 -3.50
C TYR A 12 -7.71 21.84 -2.23
N LEU A 13 -6.73 20.96 -2.03
CA LEU A 13 -5.83 21.00 -0.88
C LEU A 13 -4.88 22.21 -0.95
N GLU A 14 -4.56 22.68 -2.17
CA GLU A 14 -3.74 23.88 -2.37
C GLU A 14 -4.42 25.17 -1.94
N GLU A 15 -5.75 25.25 -2.11
CA GLU A 15 -6.56 26.41 -1.74
C GLU A 15 -6.93 26.40 -0.24
N MET A 16 -6.76 25.27 0.45
CA MET A 16 -7.12 25.13 1.87
C MET A 16 -6.04 25.71 2.80
N GLU A 17 -6.49 26.05 4.04
CA GLU A 17 -5.60 26.28 5.14
C GLU A 17 -4.74 25.05 5.42
N VAL A 18 -3.41 25.20 5.53
CA VAL A 18 -2.44 24.12 5.61
C VAL A 18 -2.77 23.10 6.72
N LYS A 19 -3.27 23.55 7.88
CA LYS A 19 -3.68 22.66 8.97
C LYS A 19 -4.89 21.79 8.61
N LYS A 20 -5.84 22.32 7.83
CA LYS A 20 -7.00 21.56 7.38
C LYS A 20 -6.59 20.55 6.31
N ALA A 21 -5.72 20.95 5.39
CA ALA A 21 -5.15 20.06 4.39
C ALA A 21 -4.41 18.88 5.07
N ALA A 22 -3.53 19.16 6.05
CA ALA A 22 -2.84 18.11 6.80
C ALA A 22 -3.81 17.15 7.52
N ALA A 23 -4.90 17.66 8.12
CA ALA A 23 -5.90 16.81 8.78
C ALA A 23 -6.70 15.93 7.82
N ILE A 24 -6.86 16.32 6.56
CA ILE A 24 -7.47 15.49 5.51
C ILE A 24 -6.46 14.45 5.05
N LEU A 25 -5.23 14.86 4.76
CA LEU A 25 -4.12 14.02 4.34
C LEU A 25 -3.85 12.89 5.34
N SER A 26 -3.89 13.17 6.64
CA SER A 26 -3.70 12.15 7.71
C SER A 26 -4.75 11.04 7.73
N ARG A 27 -5.80 11.12 6.91
CA ARG A 27 -6.86 10.11 6.80
C ARG A 27 -6.80 9.32 5.51
N MET A 28 -5.89 9.65 4.64
CA MET A 28 -5.65 8.92 3.40
C MET A 28 -4.82 7.66 3.69
N GLU A 29 -4.95 6.66 2.85
CA GLU A 29 -4.03 5.54 2.84
C GLU A 29 -2.61 6.02 2.53
N THR A 30 -1.61 5.37 3.10
CA THR A 30 -0.24 5.90 3.13
C THR A 30 0.37 5.99 1.73
N ASN A 31 0.10 5.02 0.86
CA ASN A 31 0.53 5.05 -0.55
C ASN A 31 -0.12 6.23 -1.30
N VAL A 32 -1.45 6.39 -1.22
CA VAL A 32 -2.16 7.51 -1.85
C VAL A 32 -1.67 8.86 -1.29
N LEU A 33 -1.41 8.92 0.02
CA LEU A 33 -0.85 10.12 0.65
C LEU A 33 0.54 10.44 0.10
N ALA A 34 1.39 9.44 -0.14
CA ALA A 34 2.72 9.63 -0.72
C ALA A 34 2.62 10.24 -2.13
N ASP A 35 1.76 9.69 -2.99
CA ASP A 35 1.54 10.17 -4.36
C ASP A 35 0.98 11.59 -4.40
N VAL A 36 -0.02 11.88 -3.56
CA VAL A 36 -0.59 13.23 -3.41
C VAL A 36 0.46 14.23 -2.91
N LEU A 37 1.31 13.84 -1.95
CA LEU A 37 2.38 14.71 -1.43
C LEU A 37 3.45 15.02 -2.48
N GLN A 38 3.75 14.10 -3.40
CA GLN A 38 4.71 14.33 -4.48
C GLN A 38 4.27 15.44 -5.45
N GLN A 39 2.97 15.63 -5.64
CA GLN A 39 2.41 16.65 -6.53
C GLN A 39 2.50 18.08 -5.96
N PHE A 40 2.75 18.24 -4.64
CA PHE A 40 2.94 19.56 -4.05
C PHE A 40 4.35 20.12 -4.29
N GLU A 41 4.45 21.45 -4.39
CA GLU A 41 5.76 22.13 -4.35
C GLU A 41 6.55 21.73 -3.09
N ARG A 42 7.87 21.57 -3.24
CA ARG A 42 8.77 21.09 -2.18
C ARG A 42 8.62 21.83 -0.85
N SER A 43 8.40 23.17 -0.90
CA SER A 43 8.21 24.01 0.28
C SER A 43 6.93 23.66 1.05
N LYS A 44 5.82 23.51 0.33
CA LYS A 44 4.51 23.20 0.91
C LYS A 44 4.44 21.74 1.39
N ARG A 45 5.00 20.80 0.61
CA ARG A 45 5.15 19.40 0.98
C ARG A 45 5.82 19.24 2.35
N LYS A 46 6.95 19.92 2.56
CA LYS A 46 7.68 19.88 3.83
C LYS A 46 6.82 20.34 5.01
N ILE A 47 6.09 21.44 4.86
CA ILE A 47 5.21 21.96 5.91
C ILE A 47 4.05 21.00 6.18
N LEU A 48 3.47 20.39 5.13
CA LEU A 48 2.40 19.41 5.28
C LEU A 48 2.91 18.19 6.06
N ILE A 49 4.06 17.61 5.68
CA ILE A 49 4.67 16.47 6.38
C ILE A 49 4.96 16.79 7.85
N GLU A 50 5.46 18.00 8.16
CA GLU A 50 5.72 18.42 9.54
C GLU A 50 4.44 18.52 10.40
N LEU A 51 3.27 18.67 9.78
CA LEU A 51 1.97 18.75 10.45
C LEU A 51 1.25 17.40 10.57
N LEU A 52 1.75 16.36 9.92
CA LEU A 52 1.21 15.00 10.07
C LEU A 52 1.60 14.42 11.44
N ASP A 53 0.80 13.49 11.93
CA ASP A 53 1.12 12.73 13.13
C ASP A 53 2.42 11.95 12.95
N ASP A 54 3.15 11.72 14.06
CA ASP A 54 4.48 11.06 14.02
C ASP A 54 4.44 9.68 13.34
N LYS A 55 3.37 8.90 13.56
CA LYS A 55 3.17 7.59 12.90
C LYS A 55 3.06 7.75 11.38
N VAL A 56 2.14 8.61 10.93
CA VAL A 56 1.91 8.86 9.49
C VAL A 56 3.17 9.40 8.81
N ARG A 57 3.93 10.25 9.51
CA ARG A 57 5.21 10.76 9.01
C ARG A 57 6.23 9.64 8.81
N HIS A 58 6.35 8.74 9.79
CA HIS A 58 7.25 7.59 9.71
C HIS A 58 6.86 6.66 8.55
N ASP A 59 5.55 6.40 8.40
CA ASP A 59 5.01 5.58 7.32
C ASP A 59 5.31 6.18 5.93
N ILE A 60 5.17 7.51 5.78
CA ILE A 60 5.53 8.23 4.55
C ILE A 60 7.04 8.16 4.29
N GLU A 61 7.88 8.36 5.30
CA GLU A 61 9.33 8.24 5.17
C GLU A 61 9.73 6.83 4.73
N LEU A 62 9.07 5.81 5.25
CA LEU A 62 9.28 4.42 4.87
C LEU A 62 8.94 4.17 3.40
N ILE A 63 7.72 4.51 2.96
CA ILE A 63 7.25 4.28 1.59
C ILE A 63 8.10 5.07 0.59
N THR A 64 8.41 6.34 0.88
CA THR A 64 9.23 7.19 0.00
C THR A 64 10.71 6.86 0.03
N SER A 65 11.15 5.89 0.83
CA SER A 65 12.53 5.37 0.80
C SER A 65 12.77 4.37 -0.32
N PHE A 66 11.70 3.82 -0.91
CA PHE A 66 11.74 2.94 -2.06
C PHE A 66 11.72 3.74 -3.36
N ASP A 67 12.34 3.20 -4.41
CA ASP A 67 12.23 3.75 -5.75
C ASP A 67 10.81 3.50 -6.33
N ASP A 68 10.36 4.34 -7.27
CA ASP A 68 8.99 4.30 -7.80
C ASP A 68 8.65 2.97 -8.53
N ASP A 69 9.66 2.24 -9.01
CA ASP A 69 9.57 0.93 -9.65
C ASP A 69 9.72 -0.25 -8.68
N GLU A 70 10.01 0.00 -7.40
CA GLU A 70 10.05 -1.01 -6.34
C GLU A 70 8.68 -1.20 -5.69
N ILE A 71 8.31 -2.47 -5.41
CA ILE A 71 6.99 -2.81 -4.85
C ILE A 71 6.75 -2.16 -3.47
N GLY A 72 7.79 -1.87 -2.72
CA GLY A 72 7.70 -1.17 -1.44
C GLY A 72 7.11 0.23 -1.54
N SER A 73 7.23 0.91 -2.70
CA SER A 73 6.62 2.22 -2.95
C SER A 73 5.09 2.17 -3.02
N ARG A 74 4.52 0.98 -3.29
CA ARG A 74 3.07 0.75 -3.47
C ARG A 74 2.38 0.11 -2.27
N MET A 75 3.13 -0.22 -1.21
CA MET A 75 2.57 -0.85 -0.02
C MET A 75 1.74 0.13 0.82
N THR A 76 0.83 -0.43 1.61
CA THR A 76 0.16 0.29 2.71
C THR A 76 0.65 -0.23 4.07
N THR A 77 0.67 0.64 5.08
CA THR A 77 0.97 0.29 6.47
C THR A 77 -0.30 -0.04 7.28
N ASN A 78 -1.45 -0.11 6.59
CA ASN A 78 -2.75 -0.43 7.16
C ASN A 78 -2.93 -1.96 7.21
N TYR A 79 -2.45 -2.59 8.28
CA TYR A 79 -2.56 -4.04 8.50
C TYR A 79 -2.57 -4.39 9.99
N ILE A 80 -2.95 -5.63 10.30
CA ILE A 80 -2.96 -6.19 11.66
C ILE A 80 -1.78 -7.14 11.83
N VAL A 81 -1.02 -6.98 12.92
CA VAL A 81 0.10 -7.86 13.28
C VAL A 81 -0.02 -8.34 14.72
N ILE A 82 0.28 -9.63 14.95
CA ILE A 82 0.33 -10.26 16.27
C ILE A 82 1.58 -11.14 16.39
N HIS A 83 1.94 -11.50 17.62
CA HIS A 83 3.01 -12.46 17.87
C HIS A 83 2.51 -13.92 17.83
N GLU A 84 3.38 -14.87 17.43
CA GLU A 84 3.05 -16.29 17.31
C GLU A 84 2.73 -16.95 18.68
N ASN A 85 3.44 -16.54 19.74
CA ASN A 85 3.43 -17.20 21.05
C ASN A 85 2.35 -16.65 22.01
N ILE A 86 1.17 -16.30 21.49
CA ILE A 86 0.05 -15.79 22.31
C ILE A 86 -1.16 -16.71 22.21
N SER A 87 -2.10 -16.55 23.13
CA SER A 87 -3.37 -17.28 23.08
C SER A 87 -4.35 -16.68 22.05
N VAL A 88 -5.29 -17.48 21.55
CA VAL A 88 -6.41 -17.01 20.68
C VAL A 88 -7.15 -15.83 21.31
N LYS A 89 -7.32 -15.82 22.64
CA LYS A 89 -7.96 -14.71 23.34
C LYS A 89 -7.13 -13.43 23.28
N GLU A 90 -5.83 -13.51 23.43
CA GLU A 90 -4.90 -12.37 23.32
C GLU A 90 -4.82 -11.87 21.87
N ALA A 91 -4.73 -12.79 20.91
CA ALA A 91 -4.76 -12.48 19.47
C ALA A 91 -6.03 -11.69 19.11
N MET A 92 -7.21 -12.15 19.56
CA MET A 92 -8.48 -11.45 19.36
C MET A 92 -8.50 -10.07 20.04
N SER A 93 -7.91 -9.94 21.24
CA SER A 93 -7.82 -8.65 21.93
C SER A 93 -6.93 -7.66 21.19
N GLN A 94 -5.79 -8.12 20.68
CA GLN A 94 -4.87 -7.30 19.87
C GLN A 94 -5.53 -6.88 18.56
N LEU A 95 -6.20 -7.82 17.86
CA LEU A 95 -6.98 -7.52 16.65
C LEU A 95 -7.99 -6.40 16.89
N VAL A 96 -8.84 -6.51 17.92
CA VAL A 96 -9.87 -5.50 18.23
C VAL A 96 -9.25 -4.13 18.52
N THR A 97 -8.10 -4.11 19.19
CA THR A 97 -7.39 -2.86 19.49
C THR A 97 -6.85 -2.21 18.21
N GLN A 98 -6.22 -3.00 17.34
CA GLN A 98 -5.61 -2.49 16.10
C GLN A 98 -6.67 -2.15 15.03
N ALA A 99 -7.79 -2.87 14.99
CA ALA A 99 -8.90 -2.61 14.07
C ALA A 99 -9.63 -1.27 14.31
N ALA A 100 -9.34 -0.57 15.41
CA ALA A 100 -9.81 0.81 15.63
C ALA A 100 -9.10 1.82 14.71
N GLU A 101 -7.90 1.49 14.22
CA GLU A 101 -7.04 2.36 13.40
C GLU A 101 -6.73 1.77 12.02
N ASN A 102 -7.03 0.48 11.80
CA ASN A 102 -6.72 -0.23 10.56
C ASN A 102 -7.99 -0.89 10.02
N ASP A 103 -8.25 -0.70 8.72
CA ASP A 103 -9.42 -1.25 8.02
C ASP A 103 -9.11 -2.59 7.33
N ASN A 104 -7.85 -2.85 7.00
CA ASN A 104 -7.42 -4.11 6.39
C ASN A 104 -7.23 -5.19 7.47
N ILE A 105 -8.34 -5.84 7.83
CA ILE A 105 -8.45 -6.79 8.94
C ILE A 105 -8.68 -8.24 8.51
N SER A 106 -8.91 -8.49 7.21
CA SER A 106 -9.24 -9.83 6.70
C SER A 106 -8.10 -10.84 6.95
N THR A 107 -6.86 -10.37 6.86
CA THR A 107 -5.65 -11.13 7.12
C THR A 107 -4.92 -10.57 8.35
N ILE A 108 -4.60 -11.42 9.30
CA ILE A 108 -3.80 -11.08 10.47
C ILE A 108 -2.39 -11.66 10.26
N PHE A 109 -1.40 -10.80 10.18
CA PHE A 109 -0.01 -11.23 10.01
C PHE A 109 0.60 -11.62 11.36
N VAL A 110 1.45 -12.62 11.33
CA VAL A 110 2.09 -13.17 12.54
C VAL A 110 3.59 -13.00 12.42
N ILE A 111 4.19 -12.48 13.48
CA ILE A 111 5.65 -12.35 13.63
C ILE A 111 6.16 -13.23 14.77
N ASN A 112 7.42 -13.66 14.67
CA ASN A 112 8.10 -14.43 15.69
C ASN A 112 8.73 -13.52 16.77
N ASP A 113 9.41 -14.13 17.74
CA ASP A 113 10.11 -13.41 18.81
C ASP A 113 11.31 -12.54 18.31
N ALA A 114 11.78 -12.77 17.08
CA ALA A 114 12.83 -11.97 16.43
C ALA A 114 12.25 -10.81 15.57
N GLU A 115 10.94 -10.56 15.63
CA GLU A 115 10.22 -9.58 14.84
C GLU A 115 10.21 -9.92 13.32
N GLU A 116 10.48 -11.19 12.95
CA GLU A 116 10.45 -11.64 11.56
C GLU A 116 9.05 -12.17 11.22
N PHE A 117 8.65 -12.00 9.96
CA PHE A 117 7.40 -12.57 9.44
C PHE A 117 7.41 -14.10 9.59
N TYR A 118 6.38 -14.64 10.23
CA TYR A 118 6.23 -16.06 10.48
C TYR A 118 5.10 -16.69 9.64
N GLY A 119 4.02 -15.96 9.40
CA GLY A 119 2.87 -16.45 8.65
C GLY A 119 1.66 -15.54 8.76
N ALA A 120 0.49 -16.05 8.41
CA ALA A 120 -0.75 -15.29 8.48
C ALA A 120 -1.91 -16.15 8.98
N ILE A 121 -2.94 -15.49 9.51
CA ILE A 121 -4.20 -16.10 9.96
C ILE A 121 -5.35 -15.39 9.24
N ASP A 122 -6.28 -16.15 8.67
CA ASP A 122 -7.55 -15.61 8.19
C ASP A 122 -8.43 -15.15 9.37
N LEU A 123 -8.99 -13.96 9.29
CA LEU A 123 -9.87 -13.41 10.34
C LEU A 123 -11.00 -14.36 10.69
N LYS A 124 -11.60 -15.04 9.71
CA LYS A 124 -12.68 -16.00 9.92
C LYS A 124 -12.22 -17.16 10.80
N ASP A 125 -11.01 -17.69 10.57
CA ASP A 125 -10.47 -18.80 11.33
C ASP A 125 -10.20 -18.40 12.79
N LEU A 126 -9.69 -17.18 13.00
CA LEU A 126 -9.52 -16.63 14.34
C LEU A 126 -10.86 -16.43 15.07
N ILE A 127 -11.92 -15.96 14.38
CA ILE A 127 -13.26 -15.73 14.94
C ILE A 127 -13.92 -17.05 15.37
N ILE A 128 -13.78 -18.13 14.59
CA ILE A 128 -14.41 -19.41 14.88
C ILE A 128 -13.59 -20.28 15.85
N ALA A 129 -12.34 -19.93 16.10
CA ALA A 129 -11.46 -20.65 17.00
C ALA A 129 -11.98 -20.61 18.45
N ARG A 130 -11.84 -21.75 19.14
CA ARG A 130 -12.14 -21.82 20.58
C ARG A 130 -11.00 -21.20 21.39
N GLN A 131 -11.31 -20.62 22.54
CA GLN A 131 -10.29 -19.95 23.39
C GLN A 131 -9.11 -20.85 23.78
N ASN A 132 -9.32 -22.16 23.86
CA ASN A 132 -8.27 -23.14 24.22
C ASN A 132 -7.62 -23.79 22.98
N HIS A 133 -7.95 -23.32 21.77
CA HIS A 133 -7.29 -23.82 20.56
C HIS A 133 -5.88 -23.26 20.48
N PRO A 134 -4.86 -24.06 20.13
CA PRO A 134 -3.51 -23.55 19.93
C PRO A 134 -3.51 -22.55 18.74
N LEU A 135 -3.00 -21.35 18.95
CA LEU A 135 -2.93 -20.34 17.90
C LEU A 135 -2.07 -20.83 16.72
N GLU A 136 -1.02 -21.57 17.01
CA GLU A 136 -0.09 -22.13 16.02
C GLU A 136 -0.81 -22.99 14.94
N GLU A 137 -1.89 -23.68 15.28
CA GLU A 137 -2.68 -24.48 14.34
C GLU A 137 -3.49 -23.64 13.35
N LEU A 138 -3.66 -22.34 13.61
CA LEU A 138 -4.34 -21.39 12.71
C LEU A 138 -3.37 -20.68 11.78
N ILE A 139 -2.07 -20.70 12.08
CA ILE A 139 -1.07 -19.94 11.32
C ILE A 139 -0.69 -20.68 10.04
N VAL A 140 -0.91 -20.03 8.92
CA VAL A 140 -0.44 -20.50 7.60
C VAL A 140 0.98 -19.97 7.39
N THR A 141 1.98 -20.84 7.62
CA THR A 141 3.40 -20.47 7.50
C THR A 141 3.91 -20.47 6.06
N SER A 142 3.19 -21.07 5.12
CA SER A 142 3.49 -21.05 3.68
C SER A 142 2.80 -19.89 2.96
N TYR A 143 2.52 -18.80 3.68
CA TYR A 143 1.87 -17.62 3.12
C TYR A 143 2.81 -16.88 2.16
N PRO A 144 2.33 -16.43 0.97
CA PRO A 144 3.16 -15.71 0.01
C PRO A 144 3.59 -14.34 0.54
N TYR A 145 4.74 -13.87 0.10
CA TYR A 145 5.29 -12.56 0.44
C TYR A 145 6.16 -12.01 -0.70
N VAL A 146 6.49 -10.73 -0.64
CA VAL A 146 7.43 -10.05 -1.53
C VAL A 146 8.41 -9.24 -0.70
N TYR A 147 9.62 -8.97 -1.24
CA TYR A 147 10.55 -8.02 -0.62
C TYR A 147 10.31 -6.62 -1.16
N GLY A 148 10.36 -5.60 -0.30
CA GLY A 148 10.08 -4.22 -0.68
C GLY A 148 10.94 -3.68 -1.83
N THR A 149 12.14 -4.24 -2.01
CA THR A 149 13.09 -3.89 -3.08
C THR A 149 12.92 -4.71 -4.37
N GLU A 150 11.91 -5.57 -4.47
CA GLU A 150 11.59 -6.24 -5.73
C GLU A 150 10.95 -5.26 -6.70
N LEU A 151 11.32 -5.40 -7.99
CA LEU A 151 10.70 -4.58 -9.04
C LEU A 151 9.25 -4.99 -9.25
N ILE A 152 8.38 -4.02 -9.46
CA ILE A 152 6.94 -4.22 -9.70
C ILE A 152 6.75 -5.17 -10.89
N ASP A 153 7.44 -4.94 -12.00
CA ASP A 153 7.35 -5.74 -13.23
C ASP A 153 7.71 -7.22 -12.97
N ASP A 154 8.66 -7.51 -12.09
CA ASP A 154 9.11 -8.87 -11.80
C ASP A 154 8.13 -9.63 -10.88
N CYS A 155 7.48 -8.94 -9.95
CA CYS A 155 6.59 -9.58 -8.97
C CYS A 155 5.11 -9.57 -9.37
N ILE A 156 4.67 -8.65 -10.24
CA ILE A 156 3.26 -8.46 -10.57
C ILE A 156 2.60 -9.69 -11.20
N GLU A 157 3.32 -10.44 -12.05
CA GLU A 157 2.79 -11.67 -12.64
C GLU A 157 2.43 -12.73 -11.59
N ASN A 158 3.27 -12.83 -10.55
CA ASN A 158 3.01 -13.72 -9.43
C ASN A 158 1.89 -13.20 -8.53
N LEU A 159 1.85 -11.88 -8.29
CA LEU A 159 0.83 -11.24 -7.46
C LEU A 159 -0.58 -11.40 -8.03
N LYS A 160 -0.73 -11.39 -9.37
CA LYS A 160 -2.03 -11.64 -10.04
C LYS A 160 -2.61 -13.03 -9.77
N ASP A 161 -1.75 -14.01 -9.54
CA ASP A 161 -2.15 -15.40 -9.35
C ASP A 161 -2.50 -15.74 -7.90
N TYR A 162 -2.19 -14.83 -6.96
CA TYR A 162 -2.52 -15.01 -5.56
C TYR A 162 -4.01 -14.72 -5.30
N SER A 163 -4.62 -15.55 -4.45
CA SER A 163 -6.03 -15.42 -4.05
C SER A 163 -6.22 -14.72 -2.71
N GLU A 164 -5.13 -14.30 -2.10
CA GLU A 164 -5.09 -13.68 -0.80
C GLU A 164 -5.54 -12.22 -0.86
N ASP A 165 -6.24 -11.75 0.18
CA ASP A 165 -6.73 -10.37 0.26
C ASP A 165 -5.59 -9.34 0.36
N SER A 166 -4.44 -9.75 0.94
CA SER A 166 -3.26 -8.92 1.06
C SER A 166 -1.99 -9.76 1.16
N ILE A 167 -0.90 -9.27 0.56
CA ILE A 167 0.42 -9.90 0.51
C ILE A 167 1.40 -9.08 1.36
N PRO A 168 2.11 -9.67 2.34
CA PRO A 168 3.08 -8.95 3.15
C PRO A 168 4.32 -8.54 2.34
N VAL A 169 4.77 -7.32 2.59
CA VAL A 169 6.01 -6.75 2.07
C VAL A 169 7.06 -6.79 3.17
N LEU A 170 8.19 -7.43 2.91
CA LEU A 170 9.26 -7.67 3.87
C LEU A 170 10.52 -6.85 3.54
N ASP A 171 11.31 -6.57 4.57
CA ASP A 171 12.69 -6.12 4.39
C ASP A 171 13.65 -7.32 4.19
N ASN A 172 14.94 -7.02 3.97
CA ASN A 172 15.98 -8.04 3.77
C ASN A 172 16.27 -8.88 5.04
N ASP A 173 15.77 -8.46 6.20
CA ASP A 173 15.85 -9.19 7.47
C ASP A 173 14.56 -9.97 7.76
N ASN A 174 13.67 -10.12 6.76
CA ASN A 174 12.36 -10.77 6.83
C ASN A 174 11.37 -10.08 7.81
N ARG A 175 11.55 -8.81 8.12
CA ARG A 175 10.61 -8.05 8.95
C ARG A 175 9.50 -7.47 8.08
N LEU A 176 8.30 -7.43 8.66
CA LEU A 176 7.12 -6.89 7.99
C LEU A 176 7.20 -5.36 7.92
N LEU A 177 7.21 -4.81 6.70
CA LEU A 177 7.20 -3.38 6.43
C LEU A 177 5.80 -2.84 6.15
N GLY A 178 5.01 -3.59 5.41
CA GLY A 178 3.69 -3.22 4.94
C GLY A 178 3.00 -4.37 4.23
N VAL A 179 1.95 -4.06 3.49
CA VAL A 179 1.21 -5.04 2.70
C VAL A 179 0.80 -4.45 1.35
N ILE A 180 0.67 -5.31 0.34
CA ILE A 180 0.00 -5.00 -0.93
C ILE A 180 -1.39 -5.63 -0.86
N THR A 181 -2.43 -4.83 -0.98
CA THR A 181 -3.81 -5.32 -1.01
C THR A 181 -4.21 -5.77 -2.41
N SER A 182 -5.26 -6.58 -2.51
CA SER A 182 -5.84 -6.95 -3.81
C SER A 182 -6.26 -5.72 -4.64
N ALA A 183 -6.69 -4.63 -3.99
CA ALA A 183 -6.98 -3.37 -4.67
C ALA A 183 -5.72 -2.74 -5.27
N ASN A 184 -4.62 -2.66 -4.50
CA ASN A 184 -3.34 -2.15 -5.03
C ASN A 184 -2.83 -3.00 -6.20
N ILE A 185 -3.01 -4.33 -6.16
CA ILE A 185 -2.61 -5.22 -7.26
C ILE A 185 -3.41 -4.91 -8.54
N VAL A 186 -4.72 -4.66 -8.41
CA VAL A 186 -5.55 -4.28 -9.57
C VAL A 186 -5.07 -2.96 -10.17
N ASP A 187 -4.83 -1.94 -9.35
CA ASP A 187 -4.33 -0.65 -9.81
C ASP A 187 -2.97 -0.79 -10.53
N LEU A 188 -2.04 -1.56 -9.97
CA LEU A 188 -0.74 -1.84 -10.59
C LEU A 188 -0.86 -2.55 -11.94
N VAL A 189 -1.79 -3.51 -12.06
CA VAL A 189 -2.06 -4.22 -13.32
C VAL A 189 -2.62 -3.27 -14.37
N ASP A 190 -3.53 -2.40 -13.99
CA ASP A 190 -4.13 -1.43 -14.90
C ASP A 190 -3.10 -0.41 -15.39
N ASP A 191 -2.19 0.05 -14.52
CA ASP A 191 -1.08 0.95 -14.87
C ASP A 191 -0.12 0.28 -15.87
N GLU A 192 0.33 -0.95 -15.61
CA GLU A 192 1.21 -1.72 -16.50
C GLU A 192 0.57 -1.93 -17.88
N MET A 193 -0.72 -2.31 -17.91
CA MET A 193 -1.45 -2.46 -19.17
C MET A 193 -1.56 -1.13 -19.93
N GLY A 194 -1.76 -0.02 -19.22
CA GLY A 194 -1.79 1.32 -19.81
C GLY A 194 -0.46 1.69 -20.45
N GLU A 195 0.66 1.43 -19.78
CA GLU A 195 2.01 1.66 -20.32
C GLU A 195 2.30 0.80 -21.56
N ASP A 196 1.95 -0.48 -21.52
CA ASP A 196 2.13 -1.38 -22.67
C ASP A 196 1.29 -0.97 -23.87
N TYR A 197 0.06 -0.52 -23.67
CA TYR A 197 -0.75 0.06 -24.73
C TYR A 197 -0.12 1.35 -25.28
N ALA A 198 0.43 2.21 -24.44
CA ALA A 198 1.12 3.42 -24.86
C ALA A 198 2.39 3.09 -25.66
N LYS A 199 3.20 2.13 -25.21
CA LYS A 199 4.39 1.64 -25.93
C LYS A 199 4.02 1.05 -27.31
N LEU A 200 2.98 0.20 -27.37
CA LEU A 200 2.46 -0.39 -28.62
C LEU A 200 1.88 0.66 -29.59
N ALA A 201 1.22 1.69 -29.07
CA ALA A 201 0.72 2.79 -29.86
C ALA A 201 1.81 3.77 -30.34
N GLY A 202 3.07 3.59 -29.88
CA GLY A 202 4.20 4.48 -30.14
C GLY A 202 4.04 5.83 -29.42
N LEU A 203 3.31 5.82 -28.33
CA LEU A 203 3.22 6.95 -27.39
C LEU A 203 4.29 6.72 -26.32
N THR A 204 5.00 7.76 -25.94
CA THR A 204 5.83 7.75 -24.75
C THR A 204 4.98 8.21 -23.57
N ALA A 205 5.26 7.76 -22.36
CA ALA A 205 4.54 8.17 -21.14
C ALA A 205 4.52 9.70 -20.90
N GLU A 206 5.40 10.45 -21.61
CA GLU A 206 5.48 11.91 -21.60
C GLU A 206 4.65 12.58 -22.72
N GLU A 207 4.04 11.81 -23.64
CA GLU A 207 3.19 12.37 -24.70
C GLU A 207 1.77 12.56 -24.16
N ASP A 208 1.47 13.81 -23.82
CA ASP A 208 0.17 14.30 -23.38
C ASP A 208 -0.98 13.69 -24.22
N LEU A 209 -1.80 12.85 -23.62
CA LEU A 209 -3.00 12.25 -24.26
C LEU A 209 -4.00 13.30 -24.76
N GLN A 210 -3.76 14.59 -24.46
CA GLN A 210 -4.53 15.73 -24.94
C GLN A 210 -3.94 16.39 -26.20
N GLU A 211 -2.83 15.88 -26.75
CA GLU A 211 -2.28 16.45 -27.98
C GLU A 211 -3.28 16.28 -29.17
N PRO A 212 -3.68 17.35 -29.85
CA PRO A 212 -4.64 17.25 -30.96
C PRO A 212 -4.13 16.27 -32.02
N LEU A 213 -4.95 15.33 -32.45
CA LEU A 213 -4.65 14.30 -33.48
C LEU A 213 -3.86 14.79 -34.69
N LYS A 214 -3.94 16.09 -35.02
CA LYS A 214 -3.22 16.74 -36.14
C LYS A 214 -1.72 16.92 -35.88
N GLU A 215 -1.26 17.06 -34.63
CA GLU A 215 0.16 17.22 -34.31
C GLU A 215 0.85 15.84 -34.17
N SER A 216 0.18 14.88 -33.59
CA SER A 216 0.65 13.50 -33.49
C SER A 216 0.91 12.86 -34.86
N MET A 217 0.07 13.16 -35.88
CA MET A 217 0.26 12.68 -37.26
C MET A 217 1.47 13.32 -37.98
N LYS A 218 1.90 14.53 -37.57
CA LYS A 218 3.08 15.19 -38.15
C LYS A 218 4.41 14.64 -37.67
N LYS A 219 4.46 14.10 -36.46
CA LYS A 219 5.69 13.50 -35.90
C LYS A 219 5.97 12.10 -36.47
N ARG A 220 4.99 11.46 -37.12
CA ARG A 220 5.11 10.10 -37.69
C ARG A 220 5.41 10.07 -39.20
N MET A 221 5.63 11.21 -39.84
CA MET A 221 6.14 11.37 -41.22
C MET A 221 7.61 11.80 -41.19
#